data_1874770e05a9c4659ac24bec999f7e8d
#
_entry.id   1874770e05a9c4659ac24bec999f7e8d
#
_cell.length_a   1.000
_cell.length_b   1.000
_cell.length_c   1.000
_cell.angle_alpha   90.00
_cell.angle_beta   90.00
_cell.angle_gamma   90.00
#
_symmetry.space_group_name_H-M   'P 1'
#
loop_
_entity.id
_entity.type
_entity.pdbx_description
1 polymer ?
#
loop_
_entity_poly.entity_id
_entity_poly.type
_entity_poly.pdbx_seq_one_letter_code
_entity_poly.pdbx_strand_id
1 'polypeptide(L)'
;DLHYPLRRQRQMCIRDRPKFETDQFEIKLDGEKNRKFLIPTAEVILTNMVREKTLAHNQLPLRFVASTACFRKEAGSYGKDTKGILRQHQFYKVELVSIVEPKKCLEELQRMTSCAESILKKLKLPYRTVVLSTGDMGFSAEKTIDIEVWIPSEKKYREISSCSSCGQFQSRRMMAKYKKDSSSDFLGTLNGSGLAVGRTLIAIMENYQDSEGNVIIPDVLRPYMNNLEKI
;
A
#
# COMPACT_ATOMS: atom_id res chain seq x y z
N ASP A 1 17.44 -11.60 -2.41
CA ASP A 1 17.12 -12.23 -1.12
C ASP A 1 15.68 -12.76 -1.15
N LEU A 2 15.53 -14.02 -1.55
CA LEU A 2 14.23 -14.74 -1.71
C LEU A 2 13.48 -14.96 -0.38
N HIS A 3 14.03 -14.54 0.75
CA HIS A 3 13.43 -14.71 2.08
C HIS A 3 12.53 -13.57 2.55
N TYR A 4 12.32 -12.54 1.75
CA TYR A 4 11.56 -11.36 2.12
C TYR A 4 10.06 -11.63 2.41
N PRO A 5 9.34 -12.52 1.70
CA PRO A 5 7.92 -12.79 1.98
C PRO A 5 7.65 -13.61 3.25
N LEU A 6 8.66 -14.26 3.83
CA LEU A 6 8.52 -15.26 4.89
C LEU A 6 9.02 -14.80 6.26
N ARG A 7 8.80 -13.55 6.66
CA ARG A 7 9.23 -13.11 7.98
C ARG A 7 8.32 -13.54 9.13
N ARG A 8 8.94 -13.83 10.29
CA ARG A 8 8.31 -14.28 11.54
C ARG A 8 7.21 -13.33 12.02
N GLN A 9 6.10 -13.89 12.42
CA GLN A 9 4.82 -13.21 12.65
C GLN A 9 4.58 -12.53 13.97
N ARG A 10 5.50 -12.48 14.89
CA ARG A 10 5.34 -11.62 16.08
C ARG A 10 5.09 -10.14 15.73
N GLN A 11 5.18 -9.81 14.44
CA GLN A 11 5.19 -8.45 13.92
C GLN A 11 3.85 -7.96 13.34
N MET A 12 2.83 -8.83 13.21
CA MET A 12 1.61 -8.51 12.46
C MET A 12 0.48 -7.85 13.27
N CYS A 13 0.66 -7.72 14.59
CA CYS A 13 -0.34 -7.07 15.47
C CYS A 13 -0.55 -5.57 15.21
N ILE A 14 0.24 -4.98 14.31
CA ILE A 14 0.11 -3.56 13.96
C ILE A 14 -0.98 -3.29 12.92
N ARG A 15 -1.35 -4.30 12.10
CA ARG A 15 -2.37 -4.19 11.05
C ARG A 15 -3.20 -5.46 10.87
N ASP A 16 -2.55 -6.60 10.57
CA ASP A 16 -3.21 -7.76 9.96
C ASP A 16 -3.86 -8.69 10.98
N ARG A 17 -3.48 -8.62 12.25
CA ARG A 17 -4.02 -9.46 13.31
C ARG A 17 -4.58 -8.66 14.48
N PRO A 18 -5.62 -9.21 15.10
CA PRO A 18 -6.33 -10.45 14.76
C PRO A 18 -7.34 -10.30 13.63
N LYS A 19 -7.69 -9.06 13.24
CA LYS A 19 -8.89 -8.73 12.44
C LYS A 19 -8.87 -9.30 11.01
N PHE A 20 -7.71 -9.36 10.36
CA PHE A 20 -7.59 -9.79 8.95
C PHE A 20 -6.87 -11.14 8.80
N GLU A 21 -6.80 -11.95 9.85
CA GLU A 21 -6.10 -13.24 9.81
C GLU A 21 -6.71 -14.21 8.79
N THR A 22 -8.03 -14.20 8.64
CA THR A 22 -8.76 -15.06 7.70
C THR A 22 -8.44 -14.78 6.23
N ASP A 23 -7.98 -13.56 5.92
CA ASP A 23 -7.61 -13.15 4.57
C ASP A 23 -6.14 -13.47 4.19
N GLN A 24 -5.38 -14.05 5.11
CA GLN A 24 -3.97 -14.36 4.90
C GLN A 24 -3.74 -15.82 4.52
N PHE A 25 -2.80 -16.06 3.61
CA PHE A 25 -2.30 -17.40 3.32
C PHE A 25 -1.31 -17.85 4.40
N GLU A 26 -1.67 -18.87 5.16
CA GLU A 26 -0.78 -19.53 6.09
C GLU A 26 0.07 -20.56 5.38
N ILE A 27 1.38 -20.58 5.67
CA ILE A 27 2.32 -21.57 5.17
C ILE A 27 2.65 -22.53 6.30
N LYS A 28 2.42 -23.80 6.06
CA LYS A 28 2.87 -24.89 6.94
C LYS A 28 4.26 -25.35 6.48
N LEU A 29 5.22 -25.30 7.37
CA LEU A 29 6.57 -25.84 7.15
C LEU A 29 6.80 -26.97 8.15
N ASP A 30 7.28 -28.11 7.67
CA ASP A 30 7.57 -29.26 8.51
C ASP A 30 8.63 -28.91 9.56
N GLY A 31 8.36 -29.29 10.82
CA GLY A 31 9.24 -28.99 11.95
C GLY A 31 9.17 -27.56 12.52
N GLU A 32 8.42 -26.66 11.91
CA GLU A 32 8.24 -25.29 12.41
C GLU A 32 7.05 -25.17 13.38
N LYS A 33 7.32 -24.76 14.61
CA LYS A 33 6.28 -24.50 15.63
C LYS A 33 5.58 -23.15 15.46
N ASN A 34 6.20 -22.21 14.75
CA ASN A 34 5.65 -20.87 14.57
C ASN A 34 4.86 -20.77 13.25
N ARG A 35 3.65 -20.26 13.33
CA ARG A 35 2.82 -19.98 12.14
C ARG A 35 3.50 -18.94 11.25
N LYS A 36 3.58 -19.20 9.96
CA LYS A 36 4.08 -18.27 8.94
C LYS A 36 2.98 -17.95 7.94
N PHE A 37 3.00 -16.73 7.40
CA PHE A 37 2.00 -16.27 6.44
C PHE A 37 2.69 -15.51 5.32
N LEU A 38 2.13 -15.56 4.13
CA LEU A 38 2.51 -14.66 3.06
C LEU A 38 2.06 -13.24 3.39
N ILE A 39 2.85 -12.26 2.99
CA ILE A 39 2.52 -10.86 3.26
C ILE A 39 1.35 -10.38 2.40
N PRO A 40 0.31 -9.77 2.99
CA PRO A 40 -0.77 -9.14 2.23
C PRO A 40 -0.38 -7.74 1.72
N THR A 41 0.72 -7.18 2.23
CA THR A 41 1.29 -5.87 1.93
C THR A 41 2.68 -5.76 2.51
N ALA A 42 3.55 -4.95 1.92
CA ALA A 42 4.86 -4.64 2.50
C ALA A 42 4.78 -3.69 3.72
N GLU A 43 3.63 -3.06 3.98
CA GLU A 43 3.42 -2.13 5.11
C GLU A 43 3.95 -2.69 6.42
N VAL A 44 3.54 -3.92 6.77
CA VAL A 44 3.92 -4.54 8.05
C VAL A 44 5.43 -4.72 8.18
N ILE A 45 6.10 -5.13 7.11
CA ILE A 45 7.54 -5.34 7.10
C ILE A 45 8.28 -4.02 7.23
N LEU A 46 7.90 -3.04 6.41
CA LEU A 46 8.55 -1.73 6.38
C LEU A 46 8.35 -0.98 7.70
N THR A 47 7.14 -0.98 8.24
CA THR A 47 6.83 -0.32 9.51
C THR A 47 7.59 -0.96 10.67
N ASN A 48 7.72 -2.29 10.68
CA ASN A 48 8.48 -3.01 11.72
C ASN A 48 10.01 -2.81 11.64
N MET A 49 10.55 -2.14 10.65
CA MET A 49 11.98 -1.78 10.63
C MET A 49 12.40 -0.92 11.82
N VAL A 50 11.46 -0.20 12.42
CA VAL A 50 11.69 0.63 13.62
C VAL A 50 11.13 0.01 14.91
N ARG A 51 10.69 -1.26 14.86
CA ARG A 51 10.19 -1.97 16.04
C ARG A 51 11.20 -1.98 17.18
N GLU A 52 10.71 -1.72 18.41
CA GLU A 52 11.50 -1.72 19.64
C GLU A 52 12.71 -0.76 19.60
N LYS A 53 12.64 0.27 18.72
CA LYS A 53 13.70 1.28 18.61
C LYS A 53 13.23 2.61 19.19
N THR A 54 14.20 3.32 19.76
CA THR A 54 14.06 4.75 20.08
C THR A 54 14.97 5.52 19.14
N LEU A 55 14.36 6.28 18.23
CA LEU A 55 15.09 7.08 17.23
C LEU A 55 15.45 8.45 17.82
N ALA A 56 16.55 9.03 17.37
CA ALA A 56 16.81 10.43 17.61
C ALA A 56 15.88 11.30 16.75
N HIS A 57 15.40 12.44 17.27
CA HIS A 57 14.48 13.31 16.56
C HIS A 57 15.00 13.78 15.19
N ASN A 58 16.30 14.00 15.08
CA ASN A 58 16.96 14.41 13.83
C ASN A 58 17.03 13.31 12.74
N GLN A 59 16.67 12.07 13.09
CA GLN A 59 16.54 10.97 12.13
C GLN A 59 15.17 10.96 11.43
N LEU A 60 14.21 11.77 11.89
CA LEU A 60 12.88 11.87 11.30
C LEU A 60 12.80 12.98 10.24
N PRO A 61 12.02 12.79 9.17
CA PRO A 61 11.22 11.61 8.85
C PRO A 61 12.04 10.46 8.22
N LEU A 62 11.67 9.21 8.52
CA LEU A 62 12.11 8.06 7.74
C LEU A 62 11.04 7.71 6.71
N ARG A 63 11.46 7.45 5.47
CA ARG A 63 10.58 7.08 4.37
C ARG A 63 11.09 5.84 3.67
N PHE A 64 10.23 4.87 3.51
CA PHE A 64 10.53 3.59 2.89
C PHE A 64 9.63 3.36 1.70
N VAL A 65 10.16 2.66 0.70
CA VAL A 65 9.41 2.18 -0.45
C VAL A 65 9.84 0.75 -0.76
N ALA A 66 8.88 -0.10 -1.09
CA ALA A 66 9.16 -1.45 -1.58
C ALA A 66 8.13 -1.86 -2.62
N SER A 67 8.59 -2.48 -3.71
CA SER A 67 7.74 -3.18 -4.67
C SER A 67 7.81 -4.66 -4.37
N THR A 68 6.69 -5.25 -3.97
CA THR A 68 6.63 -6.66 -3.57
C THR A 68 5.42 -7.36 -4.15
N ALA A 69 5.51 -8.69 -4.30
CA ALA A 69 4.34 -9.53 -4.38
C ALA A 69 3.58 -9.46 -3.04
N CYS A 70 2.26 -9.33 -3.13
CA CYS A 70 1.33 -9.31 -2.02
C CYS A 70 0.31 -10.44 -2.21
N PHE A 71 -0.15 -11.04 -1.11
CA PHE A 71 -0.98 -12.24 -1.15
C PHE A 71 -2.22 -12.05 -0.26
N ARG A 72 -3.41 -12.21 -0.84
CA ARG A 72 -4.69 -12.12 -0.13
C ARG A 72 -5.63 -13.24 -0.56
N LYS A 73 -6.34 -13.85 0.39
CA LYS A 73 -7.35 -14.87 0.10
C LYS A 73 -8.61 -14.28 -0.52
N GLU A 74 -8.82 -12.98 -0.38
CA GLU A 74 -10.04 -12.28 -0.81
C GLU A 74 -11.32 -12.92 -0.23
N ALA A 75 -11.24 -13.43 1.01
CA ALA A 75 -12.27 -14.24 1.66
C ALA A 75 -13.62 -13.54 1.85
N GLY A 76 -13.66 -12.20 1.82
CA GLY A 76 -14.88 -11.41 1.95
C GLY A 76 -15.51 -10.95 0.63
N SER A 77 -14.91 -11.31 -0.52
CA SER A 77 -15.27 -10.76 -1.83
C SER A 77 -16.17 -11.68 -2.67
N TYR A 78 -16.75 -12.70 -2.11
CA TYR A 78 -17.65 -13.61 -2.82
C TYR A 78 -18.79 -12.84 -3.51
N GLY A 79 -18.82 -12.92 -4.85
CA GLY A 79 -19.86 -12.29 -5.68
C GLY A 79 -19.64 -10.82 -6.04
N LYS A 80 -18.61 -10.14 -5.50
CA LYS A 80 -18.28 -8.76 -5.87
C LYS A 80 -16.95 -8.72 -6.62
N ASP A 81 -16.96 -8.22 -7.86
CA ASP A 81 -15.76 -7.96 -8.67
C ASP A 81 -14.82 -9.17 -8.84
N THR A 82 -15.36 -10.39 -8.90
CA THR A 82 -14.58 -11.63 -9.02
C THR A 82 -14.16 -11.95 -10.47
N LYS A 83 -14.59 -11.14 -11.43
CA LYS A 83 -14.23 -11.33 -12.84
C LYS A 83 -13.01 -10.47 -13.21
N GLY A 84 -12.13 -11.04 -14.04
CA GLY A 84 -10.94 -10.35 -14.54
C GLY A 84 -9.82 -10.24 -13.51
N ILE A 85 -8.85 -9.36 -13.79
CA ILE A 85 -7.61 -9.17 -13.01
C ILE A 85 -7.71 -8.08 -11.94
N LEU A 86 -8.92 -7.56 -11.65
CA LEU A 86 -9.13 -6.54 -10.61
C LEU A 86 -8.89 -7.06 -9.19
N ARG A 87 -9.16 -8.37 -8.96
CA ARG A 87 -8.92 -9.05 -7.68
C ARG A 87 -8.14 -10.33 -7.90
N GLN A 88 -6.95 -10.39 -7.35
CA GLN A 88 -6.03 -11.50 -7.50
C GLN A 88 -5.55 -11.99 -6.13
N HIS A 89 -5.33 -13.29 -6.00
CA HIS A 89 -4.72 -13.88 -4.80
C HIS A 89 -3.26 -13.46 -4.63
N GLN A 90 -2.56 -13.23 -5.74
CA GLN A 90 -1.22 -12.68 -5.80
C GLN A 90 -1.21 -11.47 -6.73
N PHE A 91 -0.68 -10.35 -6.27
CA PHE A 91 -0.54 -9.11 -7.06
C PHE A 91 0.70 -8.35 -6.62
N TYR A 92 1.18 -7.47 -7.48
CA TYR A 92 2.29 -6.58 -7.14
C TYR A 92 1.77 -5.22 -6.66
N LYS A 93 2.39 -4.72 -5.59
CA LYS A 93 2.10 -3.40 -5.04
C LYS A 93 3.39 -2.69 -4.67
N VAL A 94 3.49 -1.43 -5.06
CA VAL A 94 4.49 -0.52 -4.51
C VAL A 94 3.93 0.04 -3.22
N GLU A 95 4.62 -0.18 -2.11
CA GLU A 95 4.20 0.29 -0.80
C GLU A 95 5.08 1.43 -0.34
N LEU A 96 4.46 2.49 0.16
CA LEU A 96 5.09 3.64 0.79
C LEU A 96 4.83 3.58 2.29
N VAL A 97 5.87 3.75 3.10
CA VAL A 97 5.74 3.87 4.56
C VAL A 97 6.54 5.07 5.03
N SER A 98 5.93 5.88 5.89
CA SER A 98 6.62 6.99 6.54
C SER A 98 6.54 6.87 8.06
N ILE A 99 7.64 7.19 8.71
CA ILE A 99 7.78 7.25 10.16
C ILE A 99 8.13 8.69 10.50
N VAL A 100 7.29 9.34 11.27
CA VAL A 100 7.37 10.78 11.53
C VAL A 100 7.14 11.13 13.00
N GLU A 101 7.37 12.38 13.35
CA GLU A 101 6.84 12.96 14.58
C GLU A 101 5.30 13.02 14.48
N PRO A 102 4.52 12.63 15.51
CA PRO A 102 3.05 12.50 15.40
C PRO A 102 2.35 13.74 14.85
N LYS A 103 2.77 14.92 15.29
CA LYS A 103 2.21 16.19 14.81
C LYS A 103 2.43 16.48 13.32
N LYS A 104 3.31 15.73 12.67
CA LYS A 104 3.63 15.82 11.23
C LYS A 104 2.84 14.82 10.37
N CYS A 105 2.01 13.97 10.98
CA CYS A 105 1.27 12.93 10.25
C CYS A 105 0.38 13.50 9.13
N LEU A 106 -0.34 14.59 9.36
CA LEU A 106 -1.24 15.15 8.34
C LEU A 106 -0.47 15.77 7.16
N GLU A 107 0.62 16.48 7.44
CA GLU A 107 1.50 17.03 6.39
C GLU A 107 2.12 15.90 5.55
N GLU A 108 2.61 14.87 6.21
CA GLU A 108 3.22 13.71 5.54
C GLU A 108 2.19 12.89 4.77
N LEU A 109 0.93 12.79 5.23
CA LEU A 109 -0.15 12.15 4.49
C LEU A 109 -0.42 12.85 3.16
N GLN A 110 -0.48 14.19 3.16
CA GLN A 110 -0.62 14.98 1.95
C GLN A 110 0.53 14.75 0.98
N ARG A 111 1.78 14.76 1.49
CA ARG A 111 2.96 14.49 0.67
C ARG A 111 2.91 13.09 0.06
N MET A 112 2.56 12.07 0.86
CA MET A 112 2.46 10.67 0.42
C MET A 112 1.39 10.50 -0.67
N THR A 113 0.22 11.09 -0.46
CA THR A 113 -0.87 11.11 -1.45
C THR A 113 -0.41 11.77 -2.75
N SER A 114 0.26 12.92 -2.66
CA SER A 114 0.81 13.62 -3.84
C SER A 114 1.83 12.77 -4.61
N CYS A 115 2.62 11.93 -3.94
CA CYS A 115 3.51 10.98 -4.60
C CYS A 115 2.74 9.97 -5.45
N ALA A 116 1.66 9.38 -4.90
CA ALA A 116 0.82 8.45 -5.64
C ALA A 116 0.10 9.13 -6.81
N GLU A 117 -0.48 10.33 -6.58
CA GLU A 117 -1.12 11.13 -7.65
C GLU A 117 -0.15 11.45 -8.79
N SER A 118 1.13 11.71 -8.47
CA SER A 118 2.14 12.08 -9.47
C SER A 118 2.31 11.00 -10.55
N ILE A 119 2.12 9.73 -10.21
CA ILE A 119 2.18 8.62 -11.15
C ILE A 119 0.99 8.68 -12.11
N LEU A 120 -0.22 8.89 -11.60
CA LEU A 120 -1.42 9.01 -12.44
C LEU A 120 -1.38 10.24 -13.34
N LYS A 121 -0.86 11.36 -12.83
CA LYS A 121 -0.62 12.58 -13.64
C LYS A 121 0.35 12.32 -14.79
N LYS A 122 1.48 11.65 -14.52
CA LYS A 122 2.45 11.25 -15.56
C LYS A 122 1.85 10.29 -16.58
N LEU A 123 1.01 9.37 -16.12
CA LEU A 123 0.27 8.44 -16.97
C LEU A 123 -0.91 9.09 -17.68
N LYS A 124 -1.24 10.35 -17.37
CA LYS A 124 -2.42 11.09 -17.91
C LYS A 124 -3.74 10.32 -17.75
N LEU A 125 -3.88 9.55 -16.66
CA LEU A 125 -5.09 8.79 -16.36
C LEU A 125 -6.11 9.68 -15.61
N PRO A 126 -7.40 9.60 -15.92
CA PRO A 126 -8.44 10.28 -15.15
C PRO A 126 -8.56 9.66 -13.76
N TYR A 127 -8.43 10.47 -12.72
CA TYR A 127 -8.52 10.00 -11.33
C TYR A 127 -9.23 11.04 -10.45
N ARG A 128 -9.62 10.61 -9.26
CA ARG A 128 -10.09 11.47 -8.18
C ARG A 128 -9.53 11.02 -6.84
N THR A 129 -9.50 11.92 -5.86
CA THR A 129 -9.17 11.63 -4.48
C THR A 129 -10.44 11.66 -3.62
N VAL A 130 -10.53 10.73 -2.67
CA VAL A 130 -11.67 10.58 -1.77
C VAL A 130 -11.17 10.48 -0.34
N VAL A 131 -11.67 11.33 0.55
CA VAL A 131 -11.44 11.19 1.99
C VAL A 131 -12.44 10.17 2.51
N LEU A 132 -11.96 9.09 3.11
CA LEU A 132 -12.84 8.04 3.61
C LEU A 132 -13.58 8.48 4.89
N SER A 133 -14.83 8.04 4.99
CA SER A 133 -15.59 8.10 6.22
C SER A 133 -15.01 7.15 7.27
N THR A 134 -15.31 7.39 8.54
CA THR A 134 -14.83 6.54 9.65
C THR A 134 -15.28 5.08 9.55
N GLY A 135 -16.43 4.83 8.89
CA GLY A 135 -16.97 3.49 8.68
C GLY A 135 -16.19 2.67 7.64
N ASP A 136 -15.50 3.36 6.71
CA ASP A 136 -14.77 2.73 5.61
C ASP A 136 -13.26 2.64 5.87
N MET A 137 -12.76 3.36 6.87
CA MET A 137 -11.34 3.35 7.23
C MET A 137 -10.91 2.02 7.88
N GLY A 138 -9.67 1.63 7.65
CA GLY A 138 -9.02 0.57 8.41
C GLY A 138 -8.95 0.90 9.91
N PHE A 139 -9.11 -0.11 10.77
CA PHE A 139 -9.17 0.06 12.24
C PHE A 139 -7.93 0.72 12.86
N SER A 140 -6.79 0.73 12.17
CA SER A 140 -5.54 1.36 12.62
C SER A 140 -5.38 2.79 12.13
N ALA A 141 -6.26 3.26 11.24
CA ALA A 141 -6.14 4.56 10.61
C ALA A 141 -6.90 5.66 11.38
N GLU A 142 -6.31 6.84 11.45
CA GLU A 142 -6.94 8.06 11.95
C GLU A 142 -7.52 8.91 10.80
N LYS A 143 -6.91 8.81 9.61
CA LYS A 143 -7.36 9.46 8.39
C LYS A 143 -6.87 8.67 7.19
N THR A 144 -7.75 8.47 6.21
CA THR A 144 -7.43 7.80 4.94
C THR A 144 -7.88 8.64 3.77
N ILE A 145 -7.03 8.71 2.76
CA ILE A 145 -7.30 9.30 1.46
C ILE A 145 -7.09 8.21 0.41
N ASP A 146 -8.17 7.86 -0.28
CA ASP A 146 -8.12 6.95 -1.42
C ASP A 146 -7.94 7.74 -2.72
N ILE A 147 -7.26 7.13 -3.66
CA ILE A 147 -7.15 7.60 -5.03
C ILE A 147 -7.85 6.57 -5.90
N GLU A 148 -8.81 7.02 -6.68
CA GLU A 148 -9.60 6.18 -7.56
C GLU A 148 -9.35 6.59 -9.02
N VAL A 149 -9.13 5.61 -9.90
CA VAL A 149 -8.92 5.79 -11.33
C VAL A 149 -10.19 5.39 -12.10
N TRP A 150 -10.48 6.10 -13.16
CA TRP A 150 -11.60 5.78 -14.05
C TRP A 150 -11.36 4.50 -14.84
N ILE A 151 -12.33 3.58 -14.83
CA ILE A 151 -12.33 2.34 -15.60
C ILE A 151 -13.47 2.42 -16.62
N PRO A 152 -13.17 2.63 -17.91
CA PRO A 152 -14.16 2.84 -18.96
C PRO A 152 -15.20 1.72 -19.10
N SER A 153 -14.77 0.45 -19.08
CA SER A 153 -15.67 -0.70 -19.22
C SER A 153 -16.72 -0.80 -18.12
N GLU A 154 -16.37 -0.35 -16.91
CA GLU A 154 -17.26 -0.36 -15.77
C GLU A 154 -18.03 0.95 -15.59
N LYS A 155 -17.66 2.01 -16.33
CA LYS A 155 -18.18 3.38 -16.22
C LYS A 155 -18.17 3.91 -14.79
N LYS A 156 -17.09 3.62 -14.04
CA LYS A 156 -16.91 4.07 -12.64
C LYS A 156 -15.45 4.21 -12.25
N TYR A 157 -15.25 4.89 -11.13
CA TYR A 157 -13.95 4.99 -10.50
C TYR A 157 -13.69 3.77 -9.63
N ARG A 158 -12.44 3.30 -9.66
CA ARG A 158 -11.94 2.17 -8.85
C ARG A 158 -10.72 2.60 -8.04
N GLU A 159 -10.69 2.21 -6.78
CA GLU A 159 -9.54 2.42 -5.91
C GLU A 159 -8.26 1.83 -6.52
N ILE A 160 -7.22 2.66 -6.62
CA ILE A 160 -5.90 2.29 -7.13
C ILE A 160 -4.80 2.52 -6.09
N SER A 161 -5.06 3.39 -5.14
CA SER A 161 -4.20 3.68 -4.00
C SER A 161 -5.04 4.05 -2.79
N SER A 162 -4.56 3.70 -1.61
CA SER A 162 -5.10 4.15 -0.34
C SER A 162 -3.92 4.61 0.52
N CYS A 163 -3.97 5.85 1.01
CA CYS A 163 -2.95 6.45 1.87
C CYS A 163 -3.55 6.74 3.24
N SER A 164 -2.94 6.22 4.30
CA SER A 164 -3.46 6.30 5.67
C SER A 164 -2.45 6.86 6.65
N SER A 165 -2.89 7.76 7.50
CA SER A 165 -2.22 8.08 8.76
C SER A 165 -2.74 7.15 9.85
N CYS A 166 -1.84 6.45 10.52
CA CYS A 166 -2.16 5.59 11.65
C CYS A 166 -1.82 6.28 13.00
N GLY A 167 -1.42 7.55 12.98
CA GLY A 167 -1.01 8.25 14.17
C GLY A 167 -0.01 7.43 14.99
N GLN A 168 -0.26 7.27 16.26
CA GLN A 168 0.58 6.47 17.16
C GLN A 168 0.09 5.03 17.34
N PHE A 169 -0.95 4.59 16.65
CA PHE A 169 -1.56 3.27 16.87
C PHE A 169 -0.56 2.13 16.68
N GLN A 170 0.15 2.12 15.56
CA GLN A 170 1.10 1.06 15.24
C GLN A 170 2.37 1.16 16.10
N SER A 171 2.89 2.36 16.32
CA SER A 171 4.11 2.58 17.10
C SER A 171 3.97 2.17 18.56
N ARG A 172 2.80 2.36 19.18
CA ARG A 172 2.51 1.85 20.54
C ARG A 172 2.61 0.34 20.62
N ARG A 173 2.05 -0.38 19.63
CA ARG A 173 2.09 -1.85 19.56
C ARG A 173 3.47 -2.43 19.30
N MET A 174 4.29 -1.74 18.51
CA MET A 174 5.65 -2.18 18.20
C MET A 174 6.72 -1.53 19.09
N MET A 175 6.30 -0.75 20.11
CA MET A 175 7.19 -0.06 21.05
C MET A 175 8.24 0.84 20.37
N ALA A 176 7.84 1.51 19.30
CA ALA A 176 8.70 2.40 18.53
C ALA A 176 8.53 3.86 18.98
N LYS A 177 9.61 4.47 19.40
CA LYS A 177 9.64 5.81 20.01
C LYS A 177 10.65 6.71 19.32
N TYR A 178 10.55 8.00 19.57
CA TYR A 178 11.63 8.96 19.32
C TYR A 178 11.94 9.74 20.59
N LYS A 179 13.16 10.24 20.64
CA LYS A 179 13.65 11.09 21.73
C LYS A 179 13.97 12.47 21.18
N LYS A 180 13.41 13.48 21.83
CA LYS A 180 13.69 14.88 21.59
C LYS A 180 14.04 15.53 22.90
N ASP A 181 15.25 16.05 23.02
CA ASP A 181 15.79 16.59 24.25
C ASP A 181 15.70 15.56 25.40
N SER A 182 15.05 15.92 26.50
CA SER A 182 14.80 15.03 27.64
C SER A 182 13.49 14.23 27.55
N SER A 183 12.67 14.47 26.50
CA SER A 183 11.35 13.82 26.34
C SER A 183 11.42 12.66 25.35
N SER A 184 10.54 11.67 25.55
CA SER A 184 10.36 10.56 24.62
C SER A 184 8.88 10.33 24.38
N ASP A 185 8.49 10.13 23.11
CA ASP A 185 7.12 9.85 22.71
C ASP A 185 7.09 8.79 21.59
N PHE A 186 5.90 8.22 21.35
CA PHE A 186 5.70 7.26 20.27
C PHE A 186 5.73 7.95 18.91
N LEU A 187 6.18 7.22 17.90
CA LEU A 187 6.26 7.69 16.52
C LEU A 187 4.88 7.77 15.87
N GLY A 188 4.72 8.67 14.92
CA GLY A 188 3.64 8.63 13.95
C GLY A 188 4.01 7.70 12.79
N THR A 189 3.05 6.92 12.31
CA THR A 189 3.23 6.01 11.17
C THR A 189 2.20 6.26 10.08
N LEU A 190 2.64 6.14 8.84
CA LEU A 190 1.78 6.28 7.67
C LEU A 190 2.13 5.18 6.67
N ASN A 191 1.13 4.75 5.92
CA ASN A 191 1.30 3.84 4.81
C ASN A 191 0.49 4.31 3.60
N GLY A 192 0.89 3.87 2.41
CA GLY A 192 0.15 4.15 1.19
C GLY A 192 0.63 3.31 0.01
N SER A 193 -0.25 3.08 -0.94
CA SER A 193 0.10 2.40 -2.18
C SER A 193 0.62 3.40 -3.20
N GLY A 194 1.76 3.13 -3.75
CA GLY A 194 2.33 3.97 -4.79
C GLY A 194 2.57 3.29 -6.14
N LEU A 195 1.71 2.45 -6.66
CA LEU A 195 0.31 2.12 -6.69
C LEU A 195 0.08 0.58 -6.65
N ALA A 196 -1.19 0.15 -6.82
CA ALA A 196 -1.55 -1.23 -7.15
C ALA A 196 -1.24 -1.49 -8.64
N VAL A 197 -0.16 -2.23 -8.93
CA VAL A 197 0.41 -2.35 -10.30
C VAL A 197 -0.59 -2.96 -11.28
N GLY A 198 -1.26 -4.07 -10.91
CA GLY A 198 -2.24 -4.72 -11.79
C GLY A 198 -3.43 -3.83 -12.14
N ARG A 199 -3.99 -3.08 -11.18
CA ARG A 199 -5.08 -2.13 -11.45
C ARG A 199 -4.63 -0.95 -12.31
N THR A 200 -3.39 -0.50 -12.14
CA THR A 200 -2.80 0.54 -12.99
C THR A 200 -2.68 0.06 -14.42
N LEU A 201 -2.26 -1.19 -14.61
CA LEU A 201 -2.17 -1.79 -15.94
C LEU A 201 -3.56 -1.85 -16.62
N ILE A 202 -4.60 -2.31 -15.91
CA ILE A 202 -5.97 -2.30 -16.44
C ILE A 202 -6.40 -0.89 -16.85
N ALA A 203 -6.17 0.09 -15.96
CA ALA A 203 -6.55 1.47 -16.24
C ALA A 203 -5.83 2.01 -17.50
N ILE A 204 -4.56 1.68 -17.70
CA ILE A 204 -3.83 2.05 -18.91
C ILE A 204 -4.46 1.37 -20.13
N MET A 205 -4.62 0.04 -20.10
CA MET A 205 -5.15 -0.71 -21.22
C MET A 205 -6.51 -0.20 -21.66
N GLU A 206 -7.41 0.10 -20.71
CA GLU A 206 -8.76 0.54 -21.06
C GLU A 206 -8.86 2.02 -21.46
N ASN A 207 -8.06 2.91 -20.85
CA ASN A 207 -8.10 4.35 -21.19
C ASN A 207 -7.30 4.68 -22.46
N TYR A 208 -6.40 3.82 -22.88
CA TYR A 208 -5.52 4.04 -24.02
C TYR A 208 -5.81 3.12 -25.21
N GLN A 209 -6.92 2.36 -25.17
CA GLN A 209 -7.33 1.55 -26.29
C GLN A 209 -7.90 2.42 -27.41
N ASP A 210 -7.44 2.21 -28.64
CA ASP A 210 -7.94 2.86 -29.83
C ASP A 210 -9.14 2.08 -30.45
N SER A 211 -9.71 2.60 -31.53
CA SER A 211 -10.85 1.98 -32.22
C SER A 211 -10.50 0.68 -32.96
N GLU A 212 -9.22 0.41 -33.15
CA GLU A 212 -8.72 -0.82 -33.80
C GLU A 212 -8.37 -1.92 -32.77
N GLY A 213 -8.44 -1.59 -31.47
CA GLY A 213 -8.12 -2.49 -30.38
C GLY A 213 -6.66 -2.46 -29.93
N ASN A 214 -5.82 -1.60 -30.53
CA ASN A 214 -4.45 -1.41 -30.05
C ASN A 214 -4.47 -0.60 -28.75
N VAL A 215 -3.46 -0.80 -27.91
CA VAL A 215 -3.24 0.01 -26.71
C VAL A 215 -2.09 0.99 -26.99
N ILE A 216 -2.38 2.27 -26.97
CA ILE A 216 -1.37 3.32 -27.10
C ILE A 216 -0.54 3.37 -25.81
N ILE A 217 0.77 3.27 -25.94
CA ILE A 217 1.67 3.30 -24.77
C ILE A 217 1.83 4.75 -24.29
N PRO A 218 1.50 5.07 -23.03
CA PRO A 218 1.74 6.39 -22.44
C PRO A 218 3.20 6.82 -22.61
N ASP A 219 3.43 8.07 -22.99
CA ASP A 219 4.76 8.61 -23.29
C ASP A 219 5.79 8.29 -22.20
N VAL A 220 5.38 8.37 -20.93
CA VAL A 220 6.24 8.10 -19.78
C VAL A 220 6.70 6.64 -19.68
N LEU A 221 6.00 5.70 -20.29
CA LEU A 221 6.34 4.28 -20.29
C LEU A 221 7.15 3.85 -21.51
N ARG A 222 7.12 4.61 -22.62
CA ARG A 222 7.84 4.26 -23.85
C ARG A 222 9.33 3.94 -23.65
N PRO A 223 10.09 4.71 -22.84
CA PRO A 223 11.50 4.40 -22.59
C PRO A 223 11.75 3.04 -21.95
N TYR A 224 10.76 2.49 -21.22
CA TYR A 224 10.82 1.16 -20.60
C TYR A 224 10.32 0.05 -21.51
N MET A 225 9.80 0.37 -22.69
CA MET A 225 9.18 -0.53 -23.66
C MET A 225 9.84 -0.42 -25.05
N ASN A 226 11.16 -0.20 -25.10
CA ASN A 226 11.94 -0.05 -26.34
C ASN A 226 11.39 1.05 -27.27
N ASN A 227 10.83 2.11 -26.71
CA ASN A 227 10.17 3.22 -27.40
C ASN A 227 8.99 2.79 -28.30
N LEU A 228 8.36 1.65 -28.05
CA LEU A 228 7.14 1.28 -28.74
C LEU A 228 6.04 2.32 -28.45
N GLU A 229 5.27 2.63 -29.49
CA GLU A 229 4.17 3.60 -29.38
C GLU A 229 2.83 2.92 -29.09
N LYS A 230 2.65 1.69 -29.54
CA LYS A 230 1.44 0.89 -29.33
C LYS A 230 1.73 -0.60 -29.32
N ILE A 231 0.84 -1.36 -28.74
CA ILE A 231 0.78 -2.84 -28.76
C ILE A 231 -0.63 -3.28 -29.16
#